data_75fe02c344ed5982ed60bfa2bf0b1fd0
#
_entry.id   75fe02c344ed5982ed60bfa2bf0b1fd0
#
_cell.length_a   1.000
_cell.length_b   1.000
_cell.length_c   1.000
_cell.angle_alpha   90.00
_cell.angle_beta   90.00
_cell.angle_gamma   90.00
#
_symmetry.space_group_name_H-M   'P 1'
#
loop_
_entity.id
_entity.type
_entity.pdbx_description
1 polymer ?
#
loop_
_entity_poly.entity_id
_entity_poly.type
_entity_poly.pdbx_seq_one_letter_code
_entity_poly.pdbx_strand_id
1 'polypeptide(L)'
;MKKQLRKVSLGVAAALGMALSSSLAWAATELNMYYPVAVGGPLTKVVDGMVSNFMAENPDIKVNAIYAGNYNDARIKALAALESGQPAQLSVMFSIDLNELRELDAIVPFDEVVSTDEERAWLKSFYPSLMENGTSVGKTWGIPFQRSTIVMYYNKDAFKAAGLDPESPPQSWNELVEKGKKLTKADGSQWGMMIPSTGYPYWMFGALAMQNGEVLMNGSGDTTYFNKPGVAQALNFWKDLGSKHKVMPEGTIEWGTLRKNFLEEKTAIMWHSTGNLTAVKKGAKFDFGVAMLPAGKRRGTPTGGGNFYIFKKASDN
;
A
#
# COMPACT_ATOMS: atom_id res chain seq x y z
N MET A 1 3.04 -4.99 -104.77
CA MET A 1 1.68 -5.45 -104.50
C MET A 1 1.46 -5.62 -103.04
N LYS A 2 0.31 -5.17 -102.51
CA LYS A 2 -0.25 -5.24 -101.19
C LYS A 2 0.49 -4.46 -100.07
N LYS A 3 0.01 -3.26 -99.83
CA LYS A 3 0.20 -2.41 -98.66
C LYS A 3 -0.61 -3.00 -97.48
N GLN A 4 0.03 -3.19 -96.36
CA GLN A 4 -0.64 -3.45 -95.10
C GLN A 4 -0.70 -2.14 -94.31
N LEU A 5 -1.89 -1.73 -93.94
CA LEU A 5 -2.17 -0.63 -93.03
C LEU A 5 -1.91 -1.08 -91.59
N ARG A 6 -1.05 -0.36 -90.93
CA ARG A 6 -0.88 -0.46 -89.45
C ARG A 6 -1.96 0.39 -88.79
N LYS A 7 -2.82 -0.28 -88.02
CA LYS A 7 -3.73 0.39 -87.08
C LYS A 7 -2.94 0.70 -85.80
N VAL A 8 -2.83 1.97 -85.51
CA VAL A 8 -2.32 2.44 -84.20
C VAL A 8 -3.50 2.43 -83.25
N SER A 9 -3.45 1.56 -82.27
CA SER A 9 -4.40 1.57 -81.14
C SER A 9 -3.75 2.37 -80.01
N LEU A 10 -4.36 3.52 -79.67
CA LEU A 10 -4.05 4.28 -78.49
C LEU A 10 -4.52 3.46 -77.27
N GLY A 11 -3.59 2.97 -76.47
CA GLY A 11 -3.86 2.43 -75.16
C GLY A 11 -3.86 3.57 -74.13
N VAL A 12 -5.00 3.88 -73.54
CA VAL A 12 -5.14 4.74 -72.42
C VAL A 12 -4.67 3.97 -71.22
N ALA A 13 -3.48 4.26 -70.68
CA ALA A 13 -2.96 3.78 -69.40
C ALA A 13 -3.65 4.60 -68.30
N ALA A 14 -4.69 4.01 -67.70
CA ALA A 14 -5.23 4.54 -66.44
C ALA A 14 -4.24 4.24 -65.33
N ALA A 15 -3.45 5.25 -64.94
CA ALA A 15 -2.66 5.21 -63.71
C ALA A 15 -3.59 5.21 -62.50
N LEU A 16 -3.90 4.05 -61.92
CA LEU A 16 -4.45 3.95 -60.58
C LEU A 16 -3.33 4.39 -59.58
N GLY A 17 -3.43 5.63 -59.15
CA GLY A 17 -2.68 6.11 -58.03
C GLY A 17 -3.21 5.41 -56.74
N MET A 18 -2.60 4.30 -56.34
CA MET A 18 -2.74 3.84 -54.96
C MET A 18 -2.05 4.86 -54.08
N ALA A 19 -2.83 5.77 -53.50
CA ALA A 19 -2.42 6.52 -52.34
C ALA A 19 -2.19 5.51 -51.21
N LEU A 20 -0.96 5.05 -51.04
CA LEU A 20 -0.49 4.42 -49.83
C LEU A 20 -0.59 5.50 -48.74
N SER A 21 -1.74 5.58 -48.08
CA SER A 21 -1.87 6.18 -46.78
C SER A 21 -1.01 5.34 -45.84
N SER A 22 0.29 5.63 -45.78
CA SER A 22 1.13 5.20 -44.67
C SER A 22 0.56 5.89 -43.44
N SER A 23 -0.40 5.24 -42.79
CA SER A 23 -0.66 5.49 -41.39
C SER A 23 0.67 5.26 -40.69
N LEU A 24 1.37 6.34 -40.37
CA LEU A 24 2.41 6.33 -39.35
C LEU A 24 1.70 5.81 -38.10
N ALA A 25 1.70 4.51 -37.91
CA ALA A 25 1.39 3.93 -36.61
C ALA A 25 2.48 4.49 -35.68
N TRP A 26 2.18 5.52 -34.96
CA TRP A 26 3.01 5.95 -33.85
C TRP A 26 3.15 4.72 -32.95
N ALA A 27 4.37 4.29 -32.73
CA ALA A 27 4.61 3.24 -31.75
C ALA A 27 4.01 3.72 -30.43
N ALA A 28 3.14 2.88 -29.83
CA ALA A 28 2.56 3.21 -28.55
C ALA A 28 3.67 3.48 -27.53
N THR A 29 3.54 4.54 -26.76
CA THR A 29 4.46 4.82 -25.66
C THR A 29 4.37 3.70 -24.62
N GLU A 30 5.45 2.96 -24.40
CA GLU A 30 5.48 1.89 -23.39
C GLU A 30 5.93 2.41 -22.04
N LEU A 31 5.10 2.21 -21.01
CA LEU A 31 5.39 2.54 -19.62
C LEU A 31 5.47 1.25 -18.79
N ASN A 32 6.55 1.10 -18.04
CA ASN A 32 6.70 0.04 -17.06
C ASN A 32 6.33 0.55 -15.67
N MET A 33 5.55 -0.23 -14.94
CA MET A 33 5.10 0.09 -13.59
C MET A 33 5.32 -1.09 -12.65
N TYR A 34 6.12 -0.94 -11.61
CA TYR A 34 6.21 -1.92 -10.54
C TYR A 34 5.16 -1.65 -9.46
N TYR A 35 4.51 -2.71 -8.96
CA TYR A 35 3.60 -2.58 -7.83
C TYR A 35 3.68 -3.77 -6.87
N PRO A 36 3.56 -3.53 -5.55
CA PRO A 36 3.57 -4.57 -4.53
C PRO A 36 2.17 -4.99 -4.10
N VAL A 37 2.09 -6.16 -3.44
CA VAL A 37 0.93 -6.57 -2.65
C VAL A 37 1.38 -6.89 -1.22
N ALA A 38 1.05 -6.04 -0.27
CA ALA A 38 1.45 -6.19 1.15
C ALA A 38 0.47 -7.03 1.96
N VAL A 39 -0.78 -7.11 1.54
CA VAL A 39 -1.85 -7.87 2.21
C VAL A 39 -2.54 -8.72 1.16
N GLY A 40 -2.64 -10.02 1.37
CA GLY A 40 -3.26 -10.94 0.43
C GLY A 40 -4.69 -10.53 0.06
N GLY A 41 -5.07 -10.75 -1.20
CA GLY A 41 -6.37 -10.38 -1.75
C GLY A 41 -6.34 -10.27 -3.27
N PRO A 42 -7.40 -9.74 -3.89
CA PRO A 42 -7.51 -9.65 -5.34
C PRO A 42 -6.80 -8.42 -5.95
N LEU A 43 -5.82 -7.82 -5.26
CA LEU A 43 -5.23 -6.55 -5.67
C LEU A 43 -4.60 -6.60 -7.06
N THR A 44 -3.95 -7.70 -7.45
CA THR A 44 -3.42 -7.86 -8.80
C THR A 44 -4.51 -7.72 -9.87
N LYS A 45 -5.66 -8.37 -9.68
CA LYS A 45 -6.81 -8.24 -10.59
C LYS A 45 -7.38 -6.81 -10.61
N VAL A 46 -7.33 -6.11 -9.49
CA VAL A 46 -7.75 -4.69 -9.42
C VAL A 46 -6.80 -3.83 -10.24
N VAL A 47 -5.49 -4.02 -10.11
CA VAL A 47 -4.49 -3.29 -10.88
C VAL A 47 -4.63 -3.62 -12.37
N ASP A 48 -4.79 -4.89 -12.74
CA ASP A 48 -5.00 -5.30 -14.15
C ASP A 48 -6.23 -4.61 -14.75
N GLY A 49 -7.33 -4.50 -13.98
CA GLY A 49 -8.54 -3.80 -14.40
C GLY A 49 -8.30 -2.28 -14.57
N MET A 50 -7.59 -1.65 -13.65
CA MET A 50 -7.25 -0.22 -13.74
C MET A 50 -6.39 0.07 -14.98
N VAL A 51 -5.37 -0.76 -15.21
CA VAL A 51 -4.47 -0.62 -16.37
C VAL A 51 -5.23 -0.86 -17.68
N SER A 52 -6.10 -1.87 -17.73
CA SER A 52 -6.93 -2.13 -18.91
C SER A 52 -7.86 -0.96 -19.25
N ASN A 53 -8.50 -0.37 -18.23
CA ASN A 53 -9.36 0.81 -18.42
C ASN A 53 -8.56 2.01 -18.90
N PHE A 54 -7.40 2.27 -18.30
CA PHE A 54 -6.52 3.36 -18.71
C PHE A 54 -6.06 3.23 -20.17
N MET A 55 -5.61 2.03 -20.58
CA MET A 55 -5.19 1.79 -21.96
C MET A 55 -6.36 1.85 -22.96
N ALA A 56 -7.59 1.54 -22.54
CA ALA A 56 -8.77 1.68 -23.38
C ALA A 56 -9.12 3.16 -23.65
N GLU A 57 -8.85 4.04 -22.69
CA GLU A 57 -9.03 5.49 -22.78
C GLU A 57 -7.83 6.18 -23.46
N ASN A 58 -6.65 5.54 -23.45
CA ASN A 58 -5.38 6.07 -23.99
C ASN A 58 -4.70 5.01 -24.89
N PRO A 59 -5.23 4.79 -26.12
CA PRO A 59 -4.80 3.67 -26.99
C PRO A 59 -3.35 3.81 -27.52
N ASP A 60 -2.77 4.99 -27.42
CA ASP A 60 -1.38 5.33 -27.76
C ASP A 60 -0.41 5.09 -26.60
N ILE A 61 -0.90 4.69 -25.43
CA ILE A 61 -0.08 4.37 -24.25
C ILE A 61 -0.29 2.90 -23.87
N LYS A 62 0.82 2.17 -23.75
CA LYS A 62 0.84 0.79 -23.25
C LYS A 62 1.48 0.74 -21.87
N VAL A 63 0.74 0.29 -20.88
CA VAL A 63 1.24 0.13 -19.51
C VAL A 63 1.52 -1.34 -19.22
N ASN A 64 2.77 -1.66 -18.89
CA ASN A 64 3.20 -2.97 -18.40
C ASN A 64 3.23 -2.95 -16.88
N ALA A 65 2.13 -3.33 -16.23
CA ALA A 65 2.05 -3.44 -14.78
C ALA A 65 2.71 -4.75 -14.31
N ILE A 66 3.79 -4.65 -13.55
CA ILE A 66 4.62 -5.76 -13.13
C ILE A 66 4.47 -5.95 -11.62
N TYR A 67 3.85 -7.05 -11.23
CA TYR A 67 3.79 -7.45 -9.83
C TYR A 67 5.20 -7.75 -9.30
N ALA A 68 5.59 -7.07 -8.24
CA ALA A 68 6.95 -7.09 -7.71
C ALA A 68 7.11 -7.81 -6.35
N GLY A 69 6.06 -8.47 -5.86
CA GLY A 69 6.08 -9.08 -4.52
C GLY A 69 5.52 -8.15 -3.44
N ASN A 70 6.13 -8.11 -2.28
CA ASN A 70 5.79 -7.14 -1.22
C ASN A 70 6.52 -5.80 -1.42
N TYR A 71 6.37 -4.85 -0.49
CA TYR A 71 7.01 -3.54 -0.60
C TYR A 71 8.54 -3.60 -0.64
N ASN A 72 9.17 -4.50 0.14
CA ASN A 72 10.61 -4.66 0.11
C ASN A 72 11.10 -5.22 -1.23
N ASP A 73 10.38 -6.20 -1.78
CA ASP A 73 10.69 -6.76 -3.10
C ASP A 73 10.57 -5.71 -4.20
N ALA A 74 9.51 -4.86 -4.14
CA ALA A 74 9.31 -3.76 -5.09
C ALA A 74 10.45 -2.73 -5.00
N ARG A 75 10.88 -2.39 -3.76
CA ARG A 75 12.00 -1.47 -3.53
C ARG A 75 13.30 -2.02 -4.12
N ILE A 76 13.67 -3.26 -3.79
CA ILE A 76 14.87 -3.90 -4.32
C ILE A 76 14.86 -3.89 -5.86
N LYS A 77 13.73 -4.25 -6.46
CA LYS A 77 13.58 -4.31 -7.92
C LYS A 77 13.69 -2.92 -8.56
N ALA A 78 13.03 -1.91 -7.99
CA ALA A 78 13.06 -0.56 -8.53
C ALA A 78 14.46 0.07 -8.43
N LEU A 79 15.15 -0.10 -7.32
CA LEU A 79 16.51 0.42 -7.14
C LEU A 79 17.53 -0.31 -8.03
N ALA A 80 17.43 -1.63 -8.16
CA ALA A 80 18.30 -2.39 -9.06
C ALA A 80 18.09 -1.97 -10.53
N ALA A 81 16.84 -1.72 -10.94
CA ALA A 81 16.53 -1.20 -12.28
C ALA A 81 17.11 0.21 -12.49
N LEU A 82 17.05 1.08 -11.46
CA LEU A 82 17.65 2.42 -11.49
C LEU A 82 19.19 2.32 -11.63
N GLU A 83 19.85 1.47 -10.85
CA GLU A 83 21.29 1.26 -10.89
C GLU A 83 21.77 0.73 -12.26
N SER A 84 20.96 -0.14 -12.88
CA SER A 84 21.25 -0.65 -14.23
C SER A 84 20.99 0.36 -15.36
N GLY A 85 20.48 1.57 -15.03
CA GLY A 85 20.14 2.60 -15.99
C GLY A 85 18.85 2.33 -16.78
N GLN A 86 18.00 1.41 -16.31
CA GLN A 86 16.73 1.06 -16.93
C GLN A 86 15.58 1.08 -15.90
N PRO A 87 15.34 2.19 -15.19
CA PRO A 87 14.26 2.26 -14.23
C PRO A 87 12.89 2.15 -14.92
N ALA A 88 11.91 1.61 -14.19
CA ALA A 88 10.52 1.76 -14.59
C ALA A 88 10.12 3.24 -14.52
N GLN A 89 9.26 3.71 -15.42
CA GLN A 89 8.77 5.10 -15.41
C GLN A 89 7.98 5.39 -14.13
N LEU A 90 7.22 4.40 -13.66
CA LEU A 90 6.40 4.50 -12.47
C LEU A 90 6.64 3.30 -11.55
N SER A 91 6.70 3.53 -10.26
CA SER A 91 6.74 2.45 -9.29
C SER A 91 5.89 2.78 -8.07
N VAL A 92 5.13 1.80 -7.62
CA VAL A 92 4.49 1.87 -6.31
C VAL A 92 5.47 1.35 -5.27
N MET A 93 5.88 2.23 -4.38
CA MET A 93 6.79 1.89 -3.29
C MET A 93 6.19 2.29 -1.95
N PHE A 94 6.78 1.82 -0.89
CA PHE A 94 6.32 2.14 0.44
C PHE A 94 6.53 3.63 0.75
N SER A 95 5.59 4.26 1.43
CA SER A 95 5.68 5.69 1.72
C SER A 95 6.88 6.07 2.59
N ILE A 96 7.40 5.15 3.39
CA ILE A 96 8.59 5.39 4.22
C ILE A 96 9.90 5.43 3.41
N ASP A 97 9.90 4.91 2.18
CA ASP A 97 11.07 4.93 1.30
C ASP A 97 11.33 6.34 0.72
N LEU A 98 10.40 7.29 0.89
CA LEU A 98 10.46 8.62 0.29
C LEU A 98 11.78 9.34 0.56
N ASN A 99 12.27 9.34 1.79
CA ASN A 99 13.51 10.07 2.12
C ASN A 99 14.71 9.45 1.41
N GLU A 100 14.83 8.12 1.42
CA GLU A 100 15.88 7.40 0.69
C GLU A 100 15.83 7.68 -0.81
N LEU A 101 14.64 7.62 -1.42
CA LEU A 101 14.47 7.90 -2.86
C LEU A 101 14.89 9.33 -3.23
N ARG A 102 14.65 10.29 -2.34
CA ARG A 102 15.09 11.68 -2.51
C ARG A 102 16.61 11.82 -2.35
N GLU A 103 17.19 11.19 -1.33
CA GLU A 103 18.65 11.21 -1.09
C GLU A 103 19.42 10.57 -2.25
N LEU A 104 18.87 9.52 -2.86
CA LEU A 104 19.42 8.88 -4.05
C LEU A 104 19.16 9.68 -5.34
N ASP A 105 18.46 10.82 -5.27
CA ASP A 105 18.01 11.58 -6.43
C ASP A 105 17.27 10.73 -7.49
N ALA A 106 16.51 9.73 -6.99
CA ALA A 106 15.91 8.69 -7.81
C ALA A 106 14.57 9.09 -8.45
N ILE A 107 13.87 10.07 -7.88
CA ILE A 107 12.49 10.41 -8.23
C ILE A 107 12.30 11.88 -8.58
N VAL A 108 11.22 12.16 -9.32
CA VAL A 108 10.80 13.52 -9.71
C VAL A 108 9.56 13.91 -8.90
N PRO A 109 9.48 15.13 -8.33
CA PRO A 109 8.25 15.56 -7.68
C PRO A 109 7.15 15.83 -8.71
N PHE A 110 5.91 15.50 -8.37
CA PHE A 110 4.73 15.72 -9.22
C PHE A 110 4.52 17.20 -9.54
N ASP A 111 4.90 18.10 -8.64
CA ASP A 111 4.85 19.56 -8.87
C ASP A 111 5.66 20.01 -10.09
N GLU A 112 6.68 19.26 -10.49
CA GLU A 112 7.52 19.55 -11.66
C GLU A 112 7.00 18.92 -12.95
N VAL A 113 6.08 17.97 -12.85
CA VAL A 113 5.50 17.24 -13.99
C VAL A 113 4.16 17.84 -14.40
N VAL A 114 3.31 18.23 -13.41
CA VAL A 114 2.02 18.87 -13.71
C VAL A 114 2.21 20.24 -14.36
N SER A 115 1.70 20.41 -15.57
CA SER A 115 1.95 21.57 -16.42
C SER A 115 0.71 22.44 -16.66
N THR A 116 -0.49 21.84 -16.60
CA THR A 116 -1.76 22.52 -16.84
C THR A 116 -2.48 22.88 -15.54
N ASP A 117 -3.45 23.77 -15.59
CA ASP A 117 -4.28 24.11 -14.43
C ASP A 117 -5.19 22.95 -14.02
N GLU A 118 -5.61 22.13 -14.98
CA GLU A 118 -6.40 20.93 -14.73
C GLU A 118 -5.58 19.89 -13.97
N GLU A 119 -4.36 19.60 -14.38
CA GLU A 119 -3.45 18.68 -13.69
C GLU A 119 -3.10 19.17 -12.29
N ARG A 120 -2.88 20.47 -12.12
CA ARG A 120 -2.66 21.07 -10.80
C ARG A 120 -3.89 20.98 -9.91
N ALA A 121 -5.10 21.16 -10.48
CA ALA A 121 -6.34 20.99 -9.76
C ALA A 121 -6.57 19.52 -9.36
N TRP A 122 -6.25 18.59 -10.25
CA TRP A 122 -6.27 17.16 -9.96
C TRP A 122 -5.34 16.80 -8.80
N LEU A 123 -4.09 17.26 -8.82
CA LEU A 123 -3.14 17.00 -7.73
C LEU A 123 -3.64 17.54 -6.38
N LYS A 124 -4.34 18.69 -6.39
CA LYS A 124 -4.96 19.29 -5.20
C LYS A 124 -6.27 18.62 -4.76
N SER A 125 -6.85 17.75 -5.59
CA SER A 125 -8.13 17.09 -5.28
C SER A 125 -8.01 15.96 -4.24
N PHE A 126 -6.81 15.48 -3.99
CA PHE A 126 -6.56 14.45 -2.99
C PHE A 126 -6.77 15.00 -1.58
N TYR A 127 -7.29 14.15 -0.68
CA TYR A 127 -7.41 14.52 0.73
C TYR A 127 -6.03 14.82 1.35
N PRO A 128 -5.82 16.00 1.96
CA PRO A 128 -4.51 16.39 2.49
C PRO A 128 -3.90 15.36 3.45
N SER A 129 -4.71 14.79 4.35
CA SER A 129 -4.25 13.76 5.30
C SER A 129 -3.75 12.47 4.64
N LEU A 130 -4.15 12.18 3.40
CA LEU A 130 -3.66 11.04 2.63
C LEU A 130 -2.40 11.38 1.82
N MET A 131 -2.15 12.67 1.57
CA MET A 131 -0.98 13.17 0.85
C MET A 131 0.25 13.34 1.75
N GLU A 132 0.09 13.49 3.07
CA GLU A 132 1.20 13.73 4.01
C GLU A 132 2.38 12.76 3.80
N ASN A 133 2.11 11.46 3.62
CA ASN A 133 3.14 10.44 3.41
C ASN A 133 3.83 10.51 2.03
N GLY A 134 3.38 11.38 1.16
CA GLY A 134 3.96 11.63 -0.18
C GLY A 134 4.59 13.01 -0.29
N THR A 135 4.48 13.84 0.75
CA THR A 135 4.94 15.22 0.74
C THR A 135 6.21 15.36 1.59
N SER A 136 7.20 16.05 1.08
CA SER A 136 8.44 16.33 1.79
C SER A 136 9.09 17.61 1.25
N VAL A 137 9.64 18.44 2.14
CA VAL A 137 10.30 19.71 1.80
C VAL A 137 9.43 20.59 0.89
N GLY A 138 8.12 20.68 1.20
CA GLY A 138 7.17 21.53 0.48
C GLY A 138 6.80 21.08 -0.93
N LYS A 139 7.21 19.87 -1.36
CA LYS A 139 6.87 19.29 -2.67
C LYS A 139 6.14 17.97 -2.52
N THR A 140 5.31 17.63 -3.50
CA THR A 140 4.61 16.36 -3.64
C THR A 140 5.48 15.39 -4.45
N TRP A 141 6.12 14.45 -3.77
CA TRP A 141 7.00 13.46 -4.39
C TRP A 141 6.29 12.17 -4.77
N GLY A 142 5.18 11.88 -4.09
CA GLY A 142 4.41 10.68 -4.33
C GLY A 142 2.92 10.91 -4.13
N ILE A 143 2.11 10.26 -4.95
CA ILE A 143 0.65 10.29 -4.80
C ILE A 143 0.14 8.95 -4.25
N PRO A 144 -0.94 8.94 -3.45
CA PRO A 144 -1.41 7.71 -2.82
C PRO A 144 -1.84 6.65 -3.83
N PHE A 145 -1.21 5.47 -3.79
CA PHE A 145 -1.75 4.28 -4.43
C PHE A 145 -2.78 3.59 -3.54
N GLN A 146 -2.43 3.38 -2.28
CA GLN A 146 -3.32 2.81 -1.27
C GLN A 146 -2.98 3.36 0.10
N ARG A 147 -4.00 3.44 0.96
CA ARG A 147 -3.87 3.84 2.35
C ARG A 147 -4.58 2.86 3.25
N SER A 148 -3.99 2.63 4.40
CA SER A 148 -4.57 1.82 5.46
C SER A 148 -4.21 2.37 6.82
N THR A 149 -4.99 1.99 7.83
CA THR A 149 -4.67 2.21 9.24
C THR A 149 -4.68 0.90 9.98
N ILE A 150 -4.12 0.87 11.17
CA ILE A 150 -4.24 -0.27 12.06
C ILE A 150 -5.60 -0.16 12.75
N VAL A 151 -6.32 -1.28 12.77
CA VAL A 151 -7.58 -1.42 13.48
C VAL A 151 -7.54 -2.68 14.36
N MET A 152 -8.45 -2.75 15.29
CA MET A 152 -8.67 -3.90 16.15
C MET A 152 -9.79 -4.75 15.58
N TYR A 153 -9.49 -5.96 15.13
CA TYR A 153 -10.46 -7.02 14.85
C TYR A 153 -10.67 -7.81 16.11
N TYR A 154 -11.91 -8.15 16.45
CA TYR A 154 -12.20 -8.93 17.63
C TYR A 154 -13.34 -9.93 17.41
N ASN A 155 -13.23 -11.11 18.00
CA ASN A 155 -14.19 -12.20 17.91
C ASN A 155 -15.30 -11.95 18.95
N LYS A 156 -16.51 -11.57 18.49
CA LYS A 156 -17.67 -11.28 19.32
C LYS A 156 -18.17 -12.52 20.06
N ASP A 157 -18.06 -13.70 19.44
CA ASP A 157 -18.48 -14.94 20.06
C ASP A 157 -17.53 -15.35 21.19
N ALA A 158 -16.21 -15.10 21.03
CA ALA A 158 -15.26 -15.28 22.13
C ALA A 158 -15.53 -14.31 23.29
N PHE A 159 -15.95 -13.06 23.00
CA PHE A 159 -16.37 -12.11 24.04
C PHE A 159 -17.58 -12.64 24.81
N LYS A 160 -18.63 -13.08 24.12
CA LYS A 160 -19.82 -13.68 24.77
C LYS A 160 -19.44 -14.89 25.62
N ALA A 161 -18.60 -15.79 25.11
CA ALA A 161 -18.15 -16.97 25.84
C ALA A 161 -17.35 -16.63 27.11
N ALA A 162 -16.64 -15.50 27.10
CA ALA A 162 -15.88 -14.99 28.26
C ALA A 162 -16.72 -14.11 29.19
N GLY A 163 -18.05 -14.02 28.99
CA GLY A 163 -18.94 -13.17 29.78
C GLY A 163 -18.70 -11.66 29.60
N LEU A 164 -18.18 -11.26 28.43
CA LEU A 164 -17.98 -9.88 28.04
C LEU A 164 -19.09 -9.43 27.07
N ASP A 165 -19.43 -8.16 27.12
CA ASP A 165 -20.32 -7.55 26.12
C ASP A 165 -19.63 -7.48 24.75
N PRO A 166 -20.17 -8.16 23.71
CA PRO A 166 -19.59 -8.19 22.37
C PRO A 166 -19.66 -6.84 21.65
N GLU A 167 -20.51 -5.90 22.10
CA GLU A 167 -20.62 -4.57 21.50
C GLU A 167 -19.75 -3.55 22.22
N SER A 168 -19.00 -3.96 23.24
CA SER A 168 -18.10 -3.14 24.03
C SER A 168 -16.63 -3.58 23.87
N PRO A 169 -15.99 -3.31 22.72
CA PRO A 169 -14.55 -3.55 22.56
C PRO A 169 -13.72 -2.66 23.50
N PRO A 170 -12.48 -3.06 23.86
CA PRO A 170 -11.62 -2.28 24.76
C PRO A 170 -11.41 -0.85 24.24
N GLN A 171 -11.61 0.14 25.11
CA GLN A 171 -11.48 1.56 24.80
C GLN A 171 -10.15 2.17 25.29
N SER A 172 -9.51 1.50 26.26
CA SER A 172 -8.22 1.90 26.83
C SER A 172 -7.26 0.72 26.93
N TRP A 173 -5.97 1.01 27.14
CA TRP A 173 -4.95 -0.01 27.38
C TRP A 173 -5.26 -0.87 28.62
N ASN A 174 -5.83 -0.27 29.66
CA ASN A 174 -6.24 -1.00 30.85
C ASN A 174 -7.38 -1.98 30.54
N GLU A 175 -8.42 -1.52 29.85
CA GLU A 175 -9.50 -2.40 29.41
C GLU A 175 -9.02 -3.52 28.47
N LEU A 176 -8.03 -3.21 27.59
CA LEU A 176 -7.43 -4.20 26.71
C LEU A 176 -6.78 -5.34 27.51
N VAL A 177 -6.06 -4.99 28.58
CA VAL A 177 -5.43 -5.97 29.48
C VAL A 177 -6.49 -6.76 30.26
N GLU A 178 -7.49 -6.08 30.85
CA GLU A 178 -8.54 -6.73 31.66
C GLU A 178 -9.38 -7.69 30.83
N LYS A 179 -9.86 -7.26 29.66
CA LYS A 179 -10.61 -8.12 28.73
C LYS A 179 -9.72 -9.20 28.14
N GLY A 180 -8.47 -8.87 27.80
CA GLY A 180 -7.48 -9.82 27.30
C GLY A 180 -7.26 -11.00 28.25
N LYS A 181 -7.18 -10.74 29.57
CA LYS A 181 -7.07 -11.82 30.59
C LYS A 181 -8.27 -12.75 30.61
N LYS A 182 -9.48 -12.21 30.46
CA LYS A 182 -10.72 -13.03 30.39
C LYS A 182 -10.81 -13.85 29.10
N LEU A 183 -10.27 -13.32 28.01
CA LEU A 183 -10.28 -13.95 26.69
C LEU A 183 -9.16 -14.99 26.51
N THR A 184 -8.10 -14.92 27.34
CA THR A 184 -7.00 -15.89 27.28
C THR A 184 -7.42 -17.18 27.97
N LYS A 185 -7.36 -18.31 27.26
CA LYS A 185 -7.66 -19.62 27.80
C LYS A 185 -6.44 -20.23 28.48
N ALA A 186 -6.64 -20.81 29.66
CA ALA A 186 -5.56 -21.39 30.46
C ALA A 186 -4.88 -22.60 29.79
N ASP A 187 -5.57 -23.28 28.87
CA ASP A 187 -5.04 -24.41 28.09
C ASP A 187 -4.14 -23.98 26.92
N GLY A 188 -3.97 -22.67 26.71
CA GLY A 188 -3.16 -22.11 25.62
C GLY A 188 -3.80 -22.17 24.23
N SER A 189 -5.04 -22.64 24.11
CA SER A 189 -5.73 -22.75 22.82
C SER A 189 -6.09 -21.40 22.21
N GLN A 190 -6.28 -20.36 23.05
CA GLN A 190 -6.63 -19.02 22.63
C GLN A 190 -5.93 -17.96 23.50
N TRP A 191 -5.30 -17.01 22.86
CA TRP A 191 -4.78 -15.80 23.50
C TRP A 191 -5.83 -14.67 23.46
N GLY A 192 -5.79 -13.80 24.45
CA GLY A 192 -6.67 -12.64 24.51
C GLY A 192 -6.45 -11.69 23.35
N MET A 193 -5.20 -11.49 22.96
CA MET A 193 -4.85 -10.65 21.83
C MET A 193 -3.52 -11.03 21.21
N MET A 194 -3.30 -10.54 19.96
CA MET A 194 -2.01 -10.56 19.29
C MET A 194 -1.78 -9.27 18.51
N ILE A 195 -0.55 -8.76 18.61
CA ILE A 195 -0.02 -7.65 17.80
C ILE A 195 1.19 -8.20 17.03
N PRO A 196 1.29 -8.05 15.69
CA PRO A 196 2.41 -8.59 14.93
C PRO A 196 3.69 -7.83 15.24
N SER A 197 4.78 -8.56 15.44
CA SER A 197 6.12 -8.01 15.71
C SER A 197 7.11 -8.21 14.57
N THR A 198 6.63 -8.72 13.41
CA THR A 198 7.38 -8.79 12.14
C THR A 198 6.64 -8.09 11.03
N GLY A 199 7.24 -8.02 9.86
CA GLY A 199 6.72 -7.35 8.69
C GLY A 199 6.78 -5.82 8.82
N TYR A 200 5.92 -5.27 9.66
CA TYR A 200 5.83 -3.81 9.87
C TYR A 200 5.82 -3.45 11.37
N PRO A 201 6.82 -3.88 12.17
CA PRO A 201 6.83 -3.67 13.62
C PRO A 201 6.88 -2.19 14.01
N TYR A 202 7.61 -1.36 13.25
CA TYR A 202 7.68 0.08 13.46
C TYR A 202 6.30 0.76 13.31
N TRP A 203 5.41 0.24 12.45
CA TRP A 203 4.06 0.76 12.26
C TRP A 203 3.18 0.47 13.48
N MET A 204 3.24 -0.77 14.01
CA MET A 204 2.57 -1.15 15.25
C MET A 204 3.10 -0.37 16.44
N PHE A 205 4.43 -0.24 16.56
CA PHE A 205 5.06 0.54 17.62
C PHE A 205 4.73 2.03 17.52
N GLY A 206 4.70 2.59 16.31
CA GLY A 206 4.26 3.95 16.06
C GLY A 206 2.85 4.23 16.57
N ALA A 207 1.91 3.28 16.41
CA ALA A 207 0.57 3.40 16.96
C ALA A 207 0.59 3.46 18.49
N LEU A 208 1.34 2.59 19.14
CA LEU A 208 1.47 2.58 20.60
C LEU A 208 2.12 3.88 21.12
N ALA A 209 3.15 4.37 20.45
CA ALA A 209 3.79 5.64 20.80
C ALA A 209 2.79 6.82 20.66
N MET A 210 2.04 6.89 19.56
CA MET A 210 1.02 7.91 19.34
C MET A 210 -0.09 7.85 20.39
N GLN A 211 -0.52 6.64 20.78
CA GLN A 211 -1.50 6.44 21.85
C GLN A 211 -0.98 6.93 23.21
N ASN A 212 0.33 6.87 23.43
CA ASN A 212 0.96 7.42 24.63
C ASN A 212 1.36 8.91 24.50
N GLY A 213 0.94 9.58 23.42
CA GLY A 213 1.14 11.02 23.21
C GLY A 213 2.48 11.39 22.58
N GLU A 214 3.22 10.42 22.02
CA GLU A 214 4.52 10.64 21.41
C GLU A 214 4.50 10.29 19.92
N VAL A 215 5.50 10.82 19.19
CA VAL A 215 5.84 10.40 17.83
C VAL A 215 7.28 9.87 17.82
N LEU A 216 7.59 9.01 16.86
CA LEU A 216 8.91 8.37 16.79
C LEU A 216 9.97 9.24 16.11
N MET A 217 9.55 10.19 15.26
CA MET A 217 10.43 11.15 14.59
C MET A 217 9.66 12.44 14.26
N ASN A 218 10.39 13.49 13.91
CA ASN A 218 9.81 14.75 13.42
C ASN A 218 9.30 14.63 11.97
N GLY A 219 8.61 15.67 11.49
CA GLY A 219 8.03 15.68 10.15
C GLY A 219 9.05 15.75 9.00
N SER A 220 10.28 16.27 9.25
CA SER A 220 11.38 16.28 8.27
C SER A 220 12.11 14.94 8.15
N GLY A 221 11.94 14.05 9.14
CA GLY A 221 12.56 12.72 9.14
C GLY A 221 14.04 12.70 9.58
N ASP A 222 14.57 13.82 10.07
CA ASP A 222 15.97 13.98 10.45
C ASP A 222 16.25 13.81 11.97
N THR A 223 15.19 13.82 12.77
CA THR A 223 15.30 13.72 14.24
C THR A 223 14.39 12.62 14.77
N THR A 224 14.95 11.66 15.49
CA THR A 224 14.23 10.58 16.15
C THR A 224 14.02 10.84 17.63
N TYR A 225 12.95 10.26 18.21
CA TYR A 225 12.54 10.46 19.60
C TYR A 225 12.46 9.17 20.41
N PHE A 226 13.23 8.16 20.03
CA PHE A 226 13.24 6.85 20.72
C PHE A 226 13.69 6.94 22.19
N ASN A 227 14.42 7.98 22.54
CA ASN A 227 14.90 8.24 23.92
C ASN A 227 13.86 8.92 24.82
N LYS A 228 12.68 9.32 24.28
CA LYS A 228 11.64 9.95 25.12
C LYS A 228 11.01 8.94 26.08
N PRO A 229 10.75 9.31 27.33
CA PRO A 229 10.15 8.42 28.34
C PRO A 229 8.80 7.83 27.88
N GLY A 230 7.97 8.60 27.17
CA GLY A 230 6.67 8.13 26.66
C GLY A 230 6.82 7.06 25.58
N VAL A 231 7.88 7.11 24.77
CA VAL A 231 8.18 6.08 23.77
C VAL A 231 8.63 4.78 24.47
N ALA A 232 9.49 4.89 25.49
CA ALA A 232 9.91 3.74 26.29
C ALA A 232 8.72 3.11 27.05
N GLN A 233 7.78 3.91 27.57
CA GLN A 233 6.55 3.40 28.19
C GLN A 233 5.69 2.63 27.20
N ALA A 234 5.54 3.09 25.96
CA ALA A 234 4.79 2.40 24.91
C ALA A 234 5.42 1.03 24.57
N LEU A 235 6.75 0.97 24.48
CA LEU A 235 7.48 -0.29 24.26
C LEU A 235 7.31 -1.25 25.43
N ASN A 236 7.42 -0.75 26.66
CA ASN A 236 7.21 -1.55 27.87
C ASN A 236 5.78 -2.09 27.93
N PHE A 237 4.78 -1.28 27.60
CA PHE A 237 3.40 -1.76 27.53
C PHE A 237 3.26 -2.92 26.54
N TRP A 238 3.81 -2.81 25.32
CA TRP A 238 3.76 -3.89 24.34
C TRP A 238 4.44 -5.16 24.86
N LYS A 239 5.64 -5.05 25.40
CA LYS A 239 6.36 -6.16 26.03
C LYS A 239 5.54 -6.79 27.16
N ASP A 240 4.95 -5.96 28.03
CA ASP A 240 4.23 -6.40 29.22
C ASP A 240 2.93 -7.14 28.89
N LEU A 241 2.33 -6.95 27.72
CA LEU A 241 1.18 -7.74 27.25
C LEU A 241 1.49 -9.25 27.26
N GLY A 242 2.70 -9.64 26.88
CA GLY A 242 3.17 -11.02 26.95
C GLY A 242 3.79 -11.37 28.31
N SER A 243 4.86 -10.66 28.70
CA SER A 243 5.71 -11.03 29.83
C SER A 243 5.03 -10.91 31.19
N LYS A 244 4.23 -9.88 31.40
CA LYS A 244 3.59 -9.55 32.68
C LYS A 244 2.11 -9.91 32.73
N HIS A 245 1.37 -9.50 31.72
CA HIS A 245 -0.09 -9.63 31.70
C HIS A 245 -0.55 -10.98 31.18
N LYS A 246 0.29 -11.69 30.44
CA LYS A 246 0.02 -13.02 29.85
C LYS A 246 -1.25 -13.05 29.00
N VAL A 247 -1.52 -11.94 28.28
CA VAL A 247 -2.68 -11.82 27.37
C VAL A 247 -2.29 -12.03 25.90
N MET A 248 -0.99 -12.08 25.62
CA MET A 248 -0.39 -12.26 24.31
C MET A 248 0.76 -13.28 24.43
N PRO A 249 1.04 -14.11 23.40
CA PRO A 249 2.23 -14.98 23.44
C PRO A 249 3.51 -14.13 23.51
N GLU A 250 4.52 -14.67 24.20
CA GLU A 250 5.87 -14.14 24.17
C GLU A 250 6.58 -14.52 22.86
N GLY A 251 7.57 -13.72 22.45
CA GLY A 251 8.34 -13.97 21.24
C GLY A 251 7.75 -13.33 20.01
N THR A 252 8.08 -13.87 18.86
CA THR A 252 7.75 -13.30 17.55
C THR A 252 6.34 -13.66 17.10
N ILE A 253 5.56 -12.65 16.71
CA ILE A 253 4.26 -12.81 16.09
C ILE A 253 4.35 -12.35 14.65
N GLU A 254 4.18 -13.30 13.72
CA GLU A 254 4.36 -13.07 12.30
C GLU A 254 3.18 -12.30 11.69
N TRP A 255 3.48 -11.23 10.94
CA TRP A 255 2.50 -10.45 10.19
C TRP A 255 1.67 -11.31 9.25
N GLY A 256 2.34 -12.15 8.45
CA GLY A 256 1.69 -12.95 7.41
C GLY A 256 0.71 -14.01 7.92
N THR A 257 0.97 -14.56 9.11
CA THR A 257 0.18 -15.65 9.71
C THR A 257 -0.84 -15.17 10.73
N LEU A 258 -0.76 -13.93 11.22
CA LEU A 258 -1.63 -13.45 12.29
C LEU A 258 -3.12 -13.50 11.90
N ARG A 259 -3.48 -13.12 10.66
CA ARG A 259 -4.86 -13.26 10.18
C ARG A 259 -5.35 -14.71 10.25
N LYS A 260 -4.51 -15.68 9.89
CA LYS A 260 -4.83 -17.10 10.01
C LYS A 260 -5.10 -17.48 11.46
N ASN A 261 -4.24 -17.04 12.39
CA ASN A 261 -4.43 -17.28 13.83
C ASN A 261 -5.76 -16.72 14.34
N PHE A 262 -6.17 -15.54 13.85
CA PHE A 262 -7.48 -14.97 14.20
C PHE A 262 -8.64 -15.79 13.63
N LEU A 263 -8.57 -16.19 12.37
CA LEU A 263 -9.59 -17.00 11.71
C LEU A 263 -9.71 -18.44 12.30
N GLU A 264 -8.62 -18.95 12.87
CA GLU A 264 -8.56 -20.23 13.59
C GLU A 264 -8.86 -20.09 15.10
N GLU A 265 -9.33 -18.91 15.53
CA GLU A 265 -9.68 -18.58 16.92
C GLU A 265 -8.52 -18.74 17.93
N LYS A 266 -7.27 -18.75 17.47
CA LYS A 266 -6.07 -18.76 18.31
C LYS A 266 -5.80 -17.44 19.04
N THR A 267 -6.50 -16.39 18.65
CA THR A 267 -6.53 -15.10 19.32
C THR A 267 -7.91 -14.47 19.21
N ALA A 268 -8.41 -13.93 20.33
CA ALA A 268 -9.72 -13.27 20.36
C ALA A 268 -9.66 -11.84 19.80
N ILE A 269 -8.53 -11.15 19.93
CA ILE A 269 -8.29 -9.80 19.41
C ILE A 269 -7.04 -9.83 18.53
N MET A 270 -7.13 -9.18 17.37
CA MET A 270 -6.02 -8.99 16.44
C MET A 270 -5.88 -7.52 16.07
N TRP A 271 -4.70 -6.93 16.25
CA TRP A 271 -4.38 -5.66 15.61
C TRP A 271 -3.81 -5.92 14.23
N HIS A 272 -4.41 -5.34 13.22
CA HIS A 272 -3.95 -5.50 11.85
C HIS A 272 -4.45 -4.38 10.94
N SER A 273 -3.91 -4.34 9.72
CA SER A 273 -4.32 -3.39 8.70
C SER A 273 -5.81 -3.50 8.35
N THR A 274 -6.47 -2.35 8.08
CA THR A 274 -7.80 -2.29 7.44
C THR A 274 -7.86 -3.08 6.14
N GLY A 275 -6.74 -3.27 5.44
CA GLY A 275 -6.64 -4.10 4.23
C GLY A 275 -7.02 -5.57 4.42
N ASN A 276 -7.05 -6.07 5.67
CA ASN A 276 -7.50 -7.43 5.96
C ASN A 276 -9.03 -7.60 6.00
N LEU A 277 -9.81 -6.53 6.03
CA LEU A 277 -11.26 -6.60 6.27
C LEU A 277 -11.98 -7.57 5.32
N THR A 278 -11.71 -7.49 4.02
CA THR A 278 -12.34 -8.38 3.03
C THR A 278 -11.99 -9.85 3.29
N ALA A 279 -10.73 -10.14 3.65
CA ALA A 279 -10.29 -11.50 3.91
C ALA A 279 -10.86 -12.05 5.23
N VAL A 280 -10.94 -11.21 6.26
CA VAL A 280 -11.59 -11.57 7.53
C VAL A 280 -13.08 -11.82 7.31
N LYS A 281 -13.78 -10.92 6.60
CA LYS A 281 -15.21 -11.09 6.28
C LYS A 281 -15.52 -12.37 5.51
N LYS A 282 -14.60 -12.81 4.63
CA LYS A 282 -14.77 -14.04 3.85
C LYS A 282 -14.38 -15.31 4.62
N GLY A 283 -13.46 -15.20 5.58
CA GLY A 283 -12.86 -16.35 6.24
C GLY A 283 -13.37 -16.64 7.66
N ALA A 284 -13.89 -15.63 8.36
CA ALA A 284 -14.40 -15.82 9.72
C ALA A 284 -15.67 -16.68 9.72
N LYS A 285 -15.68 -17.67 10.62
CA LYS A 285 -16.83 -18.55 10.88
C LYS A 285 -17.57 -18.17 12.16
N PHE A 286 -17.22 -17.03 12.73
CA PHE A 286 -17.76 -16.44 13.95
C PHE A 286 -18.17 -14.99 13.70
N ASP A 287 -19.00 -14.43 14.54
CA ASP A 287 -19.32 -13.00 14.49
C ASP A 287 -18.13 -12.19 14.98
N PHE A 288 -17.75 -11.16 14.21
CA PHE A 288 -16.60 -10.32 14.53
C PHE A 288 -16.93 -8.83 14.44
N GLY A 289 -16.21 -8.06 15.20
CA GLY A 289 -16.25 -6.59 15.14
C GLY A 289 -14.92 -6.00 14.66
N VAL A 290 -15.01 -4.76 14.19
CA VAL A 290 -13.86 -3.91 13.90
C VAL A 290 -14.00 -2.64 14.72
N ALA A 291 -12.95 -2.28 15.44
CA ALA A 291 -12.93 -1.10 16.29
C ALA A 291 -11.65 -0.30 16.13
N MET A 292 -11.70 0.98 16.49
CA MET A 292 -10.50 1.80 16.64
C MET A 292 -9.61 1.21 17.73
N LEU A 293 -8.30 1.42 17.61
CA LEU A 293 -7.35 1.03 18.65
C LEU A 293 -7.66 1.73 19.97
N PRO A 294 -7.47 1.04 21.12
CA PRO A 294 -7.72 1.61 22.43
C PRO A 294 -6.74 2.74 22.75
N ALA A 295 -7.17 3.68 23.59
CA ALA A 295 -6.34 4.80 24.00
C ALA A 295 -5.36 4.39 25.11
N GLY A 296 -4.12 4.90 25.02
CA GLY A 296 -3.29 5.13 26.18
C GLY A 296 -3.68 6.47 26.81
N LYS A 297 -2.92 7.53 26.54
CA LYS A 297 -3.31 8.92 26.87
C LYS A 297 -4.30 9.50 25.87
N ARG A 298 -4.26 9.03 24.62
CA ARG A 298 -5.15 9.43 23.53
C ARG A 298 -5.32 8.27 22.55
N ARG A 299 -6.27 8.39 21.62
CA ARG A 299 -6.31 7.51 20.46
C ARG A 299 -5.29 7.96 19.41
N GLY A 300 -4.74 7.02 18.67
CA GLY A 300 -3.82 7.31 17.58
C GLY A 300 -3.42 6.06 16.83
N THR A 301 -3.26 6.19 15.51
CA THR A 301 -2.68 5.18 14.64
C THR A 301 -2.09 5.88 13.42
N PRO A 302 -0.87 5.54 13.00
CA PRO A 302 -0.29 6.11 11.79
C PRO A 302 -0.98 5.55 10.56
N THR A 303 -1.09 6.37 9.52
CA THR A 303 -1.50 5.92 8.19
C THR A 303 -0.34 5.21 7.53
N GLY A 304 -0.59 4.03 6.97
CA GLY A 304 0.36 3.27 6.18
C GLY A 304 -0.07 3.16 4.72
N GLY A 305 0.80 2.58 3.90
CA GLY A 305 0.52 2.31 2.49
C GLY A 305 1.62 2.79 1.57
N GLY A 306 1.38 2.66 0.26
CA GLY A 306 2.33 3.03 -0.79
C GLY A 306 1.87 4.21 -1.61
N ASN A 307 2.86 4.80 -2.26
CA ASN A 307 2.70 5.89 -3.21
C ASN A 307 3.15 5.44 -4.60
N PHE A 308 2.57 6.03 -5.62
CA PHE A 308 3.21 6.12 -6.92
C PHE A 308 4.36 7.12 -6.87
N TYR A 309 5.49 6.74 -7.44
CA TYR A 309 6.66 7.59 -7.63
C TYR A 309 7.08 7.57 -9.09
N ILE A 310 7.42 8.73 -9.64
CA ILE A 310 7.97 8.89 -10.99
C ILE A 310 9.49 8.81 -10.87
N PHE A 311 10.12 7.87 -11.56
CA PHE A 311 11.56 7.68 -11.50
C PHE A 311 12.27 8.57 -12.51
N LYS A 312 13.39 9.19 -12.07
CA LYS A 312 14.34 9.86 -12.95
C LYS A 312 15.06 8.85 -13.84
N LYS A 313 15.57 9.30 -14.98
CA LYS A 313 16.34 8.48 -15.94
C LYS A 313 15.54 7.29 -16.50
N ALA A 314 14.25 7.18 -16.24
CA ALA A 314 13.41 6.41 -17.12
C ALA A 314 13.51 7.06 -18.51
N SER A 315 13.58 6.24 -19.57
CA SER A 315 13.63 6.74 -20.95
C SER A 315 12.62 7.87 -21.14
N ASP A 316 12.96 8.86 -21.98
CA ASP A 316 12.15 10.06 -22.25
C ASP A 316 10.79 9.76 -22.93
N ASN A 317 10.17 8.67 -22.59
CA ASN A 317 8.87 8.21 -23.08
C ASN A 317 7.73 8.65 -22.16
#